data_37c004394cfdc33908e95a69747272c7
#
_entry.id   37c004394cfdc33908e95a69747272c7
#
_cell.length_a   1.000
_cell.length_b   1.000
_cell.length_c   1.000
_cell.angle_alpha   90.00
_cell.angle_beta   90.00
_cell.angle_gamma   90.00
#
_symmetry.space_group_name_H-M   'P 1'
#
loop_
_entity.id
_entity.type
_entity.pdbx_description
1 polymer ?
#
loop_
_entity_poly.entity_id
_entity_poly.type
_entity_poly.pdbx_seq_one_letter_code
_entity_poly.pdbx_strand_id
1 'polypeptide(L)'
;IERFEGHTNEAAVIAFDAAKLGVRATEGGPMIDFLVGTAAAQNGLDTLKLSIAGLTVHQCRELQLKLDGLAAELDTPEEVVRAERAWIQYNFGVKGTFVAMWENETLRPYEEFRTRMRKRYNDLNRVFIELRILLAAQRFRLEKSLEPDSVETLVPDYLRSVLPDPETGKPMTLPK
;
A
#
# COMPACT_ATOMS: atom_id res chain seq x y z
N ILE A 1 21.74 6.95 -17.83
CA ILE A 1 20.60 6.03 -17.54
C ILE A 1 19.91 5.83 -18.87
N GLU A 2 20.25 4.73 -19.55
CA GLU A 2 19.56 4.31 -20.77
C GLU A 2 18.09 4.05 -20.39
N ARG A 3 17.19 4.81 -21.01
CA ARG A 3 15.76 4.50 -20.96
C ARG A 3 15.59 3.13 -21.61
N PHE A 4 15.12 2.16 -20.85
CA PHE A 4 14.63 0.89 -21.36
C PHE A 4 13.34 1.13 -22.17
N GLU A 5 13.46 1.76 -23.32
CA GLU A 5 12.37 1.91 -24.28
C GLU A 5 12.05 0.53 -24.85
N GLY A 6 10.99 -0.06 -24.41
CA GLY A 6 10.48 -1.37 -24.85
C GLY A 6 10.05 -2.31 -23.74
N HIS A 7 10.53 -2.16 -22.50
CA HIS A 7 10.24 -3.09 -21.39
C HIS A 7 9.40 -2.48 -20.26
N THR A 8 8.73 -1.35 -20.50
CA THR A 8 7.95 -0.65 -19.45
C THR A 8 6.87 -1.53 -18.84
N ASN A 9 6.21 -2.37 -19.66
CA ASN A 9 5.20 -3.30 -19.16
C ASN A 9 5.81 -4.39 -18.27
N GLU A 10 6.94 -4.97 -18.67
CA GLU A 10 7.65 -5.98 -17.88
C GLU A 10 8.13 -5.39 -16.55
N ALA A 11 8.68 -4.18 -16.57
CA ALA A 11 9.08 -3.47 -15.36
C ALA A 11 7.89 -3.21 -14.42
N ALA A 12 6.73 -2.82 -14.95
CA ALA A 12 5.52 -2.63 -14.16
C ALA A 12 5.01 -3.94 -13.55
N VAL A 13 5.06 -5.05 -14.28
CA VAL A 13 4.69 -6.37 -13.77
C VAL A 13 5.62 -6.80 -12.65
N ILE A 14 6.94 -6.72 -12.84
CA ILE A 14 7.94 -7.07 -11.82
C ILE A 14 7.76 -6.20 -10.56
N ALA A 15 7.56 -4.90 -10.73
CA ALA A 15 7.35 -3.97 -9.63
C ALA A 15 6.05 -4.30 -8.85
N PHE A 16 4.97 -4.64 -9.55
CA PHE A 16 3.73 -5.08 -8.93
C PHE A 16 3.91 -6.40 -8.18
N ASP A 17 4.60 -7.38 -8.76
CA ASP A 17 4.87 -8.68 -8.12
C ASP A 17 5.74 -8.51 -6.86
N ALA A 18 6.72 -7.60 -6.89
CA ALA A 18 7.50 -7.24 -5.70
C ALA A 18 6.63 -6.63 -4.60
N ALA A 19 5.71 -5.71 -4.96
CA ALA A 19 4.76 -5.13 -4.01
C ALA A 19 3.83 -6.21 -3.43
N LYS A 20 3.32 -7.12 -4.27
CA LYS A 20 2.47 -8.22 -3.86
C LYS A 20 3.18 -9.19 -2.90
N LEU A 21 4.44 -9.51 -3.17
CA LEU A 21 5.25 -10.31 -2.26
C LEU A 21 5.38 -9.63 -0.89
N GLY A 22 5.63 -8.31 -0.89
CA GLY A 22 5.71 -7.52 0.34
C GLY A 22 4.40 -7.54 1.13
N VAL A 23 3.24 -7.32 0.49
CA VAL A 23 1.93 -7.38 1.16
C VAL A 23 1.67 -8.77 1.72
N ARG A 24 1.92 -9.83 0.95
CA ARG A 24 1.72 -11.21 1.44
C ARG A 24 2.66 -11.60 2.57
N ALA A 25 3.84 -10.99 2.65
CA ALA A 25 4.75 -11.21 3.77
C ALA A 25 4.21 -10.61 5.10
N THR A 26 3.17 -9.76 5.05
CA THR A 26 2.51 -9.25 6.27
C THR A 26 1.44 -10.18 6.79
N GLU A 27 0.91 -11.11 5.96
CA GLU A 27 -0.28 -11.90 6.22
C GLU A 27 -0.11 -12.83 7.43
N GLY A 28 -0.89 -12.56 8.49
CA GLY A 28 -0.92 -13.38 9.70
C GLY A 28 0.40 -13.44 10.49
N GLY A 29 1.40 -12.66 10.09
CA GLY A 29 2.73 -12.64 10.70
C GLY A 29 2.81 -11.74 11.94
N PRO A 30 3.87 -11.91 12.76
CA PRO A 30 4.17 -11.00 13.84
C PRO A 30 4.55 -9.61 13.32
N MET A 31 4.66 -8.66 14.25
CA MET A 31 4.94 -7.24 13.94
C MET A 31 6.16 -7.01 13.05
N ILE A 32 7.19 -7.85 13.18
CA ILE A 32 8.41 -7.72 12.35
C ILE A 32 8.10 -8.03 10.88
N ASP A 33 7.28 -9.04 10.61
CA ASP A 33 6.90 -9.42 9.24
C ASP A 33 6.08 -8.31 8.59
N PHE A 34 5.19 -7.66 9.36
CA PHE A 34 4.46 -6.49 8.90
C PHE A 34 5.41 -5.34 8.52
N LEU A 35 6.41 -5.02 9.35
CA LEU A 35 7.34 -3.93 9.06
C LEU A 35 8.20 -4.22 7.82
N VAL A 36 8.72 -5.45 7.71
CA VAL A 36 9.53 -5.87 6.56
C VAL A 36 8.67 -5.94 5.30
N GLY A 37 7.50 -6.56 5.41
CA GLY A 37 6.56 -6.71 4.30
C GLY A 37 6.08 -5.36 3.75
N THR A 38 5.69 -4.43 4.63
CA THR A 38 5.27 -3.09 4.20
C THR A 38 6.42 -2.29 3.57
N ALA A 39 7.66 -2.45 4.04
CA ALA A 39 8.82 -1.81 3.42
C ALA A 39 9.10 -2.37 2.01
N ALA A 40 8.99 -3.69 1.83
CA ALA A 40 9.14 -4.33 0.53
C ALA A 40 8.01 -3.92 -0.44
N ALA A 41 6.76 -3.90 0.05
CA ALA A 41 5.61 -3.44 -0.72
C ALA A 41 5.78 -1.99 -1.19
N GLN A 42 6.20 -1.10 -0.29
CA GLN A 42 6.47 0.31 -0.60
C GLN A 42 7.48 0.45 -1.74
N ASN A 43 8.60 -0.26 -1.68
CA ASN A 43 9.63 -0.22 -2.73
C ASN A 43 9.10 -0.70 -4.09
N GLY A 44 8.29 -1.76 -4.11
CA GLY A 44 7.62 -2.23 -5.31
C GLY A 44 6.66 -1.20 -5.89
N LEU A 45 5.81 -0.58 -5.07
CA LEU A 45 4.86 0.44 -5.49
C LEU A 45 5.55 1.72 -5.97
N ASP A 46 6.63 2.16 -5.31
CA ASP A 46 7.40 3.33 -5.75
C ASP A 46 8.09 3.08 -7.10
N THR A 47 8.58 1.86 -7.33
CA THR A 47 9.11 1.45 -8.63
C THR A 47 8.02 1.43 -9.70
N LEU A 48 6.81 0.97 -9.34
CA LEU A 48 5.66 0.95 -10.24
C LEU A 48 5.26 2.36 -10.71
N LYS A 49 5.31 3.37 -9.84
CA LYS A 49 5.06 4.79 -10.20
C LYS A 49 5.89 5.23 -11.41
N LEU A 50 7.15 4.81 -11.48
CA LEU A 50 8.06 5.20 -12.55
C LEU A 50 7.68 4.62 -13.92
N SER A 51 6.90 3.53 -13.93
CA SER A 51 6.50 2.82 -15.15
C SER A 51 5.18 3.33 -15.73
N ILE A 52 4.36 4.09 -14.98
CA ILE A 52 2.98 4.44 -15.36
C ILE A 52 2.92 5.21 -16.69
N ALA A 53 3.84 6.14 -16.92
CA ALA A 53 3.83 6.99 -18.11
C ALA A 53 3.94 6.21 -19.44
N GLY A 54 4.50 5.01 -19.41
CA GLY A 54 4.67 4.14 -20.58
C GLY A 54 3.58 3.08 -20.76
N LEU A 55 2.56 3.05 -19.88
CA LEU A 55 1.47 2.07 -19.93
C LEU A 55 0.36 2.49 -20.88
N THR A 56 -0.24 1.52 -21.54
CA THR A 56 -1.45 1.69 -22.36
C THR A 56 -2.71 1.81 -21.48
N VAL A 57 -3.82 2.26 -22.06
CA VAL A 57 -5.13 2.35 -21.39
C VAL A 57 -5.54 1.02 -20.76
N HIS A 58 -5.38 -0.08 -21.52
CA HIS A 58 -5.73 -1.43 -21.03
C HIS A 58 -4.87 -1.84 -19.82
N GLN A 59 -3.56 -1.64 -19.91
CA GLN A 59 -2.62 -1.97 -18.83
C GLN A 59 -2.89 -1.14 -17.56
N CYS A 60 -3.18 0.15 -17.71
CA CYS A 60 -3.55 1.00 -16.58
C CYS A 60 -4.83 0.49 -15.89
N ARG A 61 -5.86 0.10 -16.66
CA ARG A 61 -7.11 -0.43 -16.13
C ARG A 61 -6.92 -1.76 -15.40
N GLU A 62 -6.16 -2.68 -16.01
CA GLU A 62 -5.85 -3.97 -15.41
C GLU A 62 -5.08 -3.80 -14.09
N LEU A 63 -4.09 -2.91 -14.08
CA LEU A 63 -3.28 -2.64 -12.92
C LEU A 63 -4.07 -1.95 -11.79
N GLN A 64 -5.03 -1.07 -12.12
CA GLN A 64 -5.94 -0.50 -11.11
C GLN A 64 -6.74 -1.60 -10.39
N LEU A 65 -7.29 -2.57 -11.13
CA LEU A 65 -8.03 -3.68 -10.53
C LEU A 65 -7.14 -4.56 -9.65
N LYS A 66 -5.91 -4.83 -10.09
CA LYS A 66 -4.93 -5.59 -9.30
C LYS A 66 -4.53 -4.86 -8.01
N LEU A 67 -4.36 -3.53 -8.08
CA LEU A 67 -4.04 -2.71 -6.89
C LEU A 67 -5.20 -2.68 -5.91
N ASP A 68 -6.45 -2.64 -6.38
CA ASP A 68 -7.63 -2.70 -5.51
C ASP A 68 -7.67 -4.03 -4.73
N GLY A 69 -7.39 -5.14 -5.39
CA GLY A 69 -7.30 -6.45 -4.75
C GLY A 69 -6.16 -6.51 -3.74
N LEU A 70 -4.98 -6.05 -4.15
CA LEU A 70 -3.79 -6.08 -3.30
C LEU A 70 -3.92 -5.20 -2.05
N ALA A 71 -4.52 -4.01 -2.16
CA ALA A 71 -4.77 -3.15 -1.02
C ALA A 71 -5.74 -3.78 0.01
N ALA A 72 -6.67 -4.63 -0.46
CA ALA A 72 -7.59 -5.35 0.41
C ALA A 72 -6.93 -6.56 1.12
N GLU A 73 -5.79 -7.05 0.63
CA GLU A 73 -5.02 -8.13 1.27
C GLU A 73 -4.09 -7.62 2.40
N LEU A 74 -3.92 -6.31 2.54
CA LEU A 74 -3.02 -5.75 3.56
C LEU A 74 -3.64 -5.85 4.96
N ASP A 75 -2.94 -6.53 5.86
CA ASP A 75 -3.35 -6.64 7.27
C ASP A 75 -3.46 -5.28 7.95
N THR A 76 -4.53 -5.09 8.69
CA THR A 76 -4.72 -3.90 9.52
C THR A 76 -3.79 -3.94 10.75
N PRO A 77 -3.45 -2.78 11.34
CA PRO A 77 -2.66 -2.75 12.58
C PRO A 77 -3.26 -3.59 13.71
N GLU A 78 -4.60 -3.70 13.76
CA GLU A 78 -5.33 -4.50 14.75
C GLU A 78 -5.16 -6.02 14.52
N GLU A 79 -5.12 -6.45 13.26
CA GLU A 79 -4.85 -7.84 12.88
C GLU A 79 -3.41 -8.22 13.21
N VAL A 80 -2.44 -7.36 12.89
CA VAL A 80 -1.03 -7.56 13.24
C VAL A 80 -0.84 -7.70 14.75
N VAL A 81 -1.47 -6.84 15.56
CA VAL A 81 -1.41 -6.95 17.04
C VAL A 81 -2.01 -8.27 17.52
N ARG A 82 -3.07 -8.75 16.87
CA ARG A 82 -3.69 -10.04 17.20
C ARG A 82 -2.76 -11.20 16.86
N ALA A 83 -2.12 -11.17 15.69
CA ALA A 83 -1.15 -12.16 15.24
C ALA A 83 0.07 -12.21 16.17
N GLU A 84 0.60 -11.05 16.58
CA GLU A 84 1.71 -10.93 17.52
C GLU A 84 1.38 -11.59 18.87
N ARG A 85 0.19 -11.33 19.42
CA ARG A 85 -0.25 -11.96 20.67
C ARG A 85 -0.35 -13.48 20.55
N ALA A 86 -0.92 -13.98 19.44
CA ALA A 86 -1.00 -15.41 19.17
C ALA A 86 0.38 -16.04 19.04
N TRP A 87 1.31 -15.36 18.36
CA TRP A 87 2.70 -15.80 18.23
C TRP A 87 3.44 -15.87 19.58
N ILE A 88 3.29 -14.84 20.43
CA ILE A 88 3.85 -14.82 21.79
C ILE A 88 3.28 -15.96 22.62
N GLN A 89 1.97 -16.17 22.58
CA GLN A 89 1.31 -17.24 23.32
C GLN A 89 1.79 -18.62 22.87
N TYR A 90 1.94 -18.81 21.56
CA TYR A 90 2.42 -20.08 21.00
C TYR A 90 3.86 -20.40 21.41
N ASN A 91 4.76 -19.42 21.32
CA ASN A 91 6.19 -19.65 21.55
C ASN A 91 6.61 -19.63 23.03
N PHE A 92 5.93 -18.82 23.85
CA PHE A 92 6.31 -18.59 25.25
C PHE A 92 5.25 -19.02 26.26
N GLY A 93 4.10 -19.52 25.79
CA GLY A 93 2.99 -20.00 26.62
C GLY A 93 2.38 -18.87 27.47
N VAL A 94 1.67 -19.30 28.55
CA VAL A 94 0.98 -18.37 29.45
C VAL A 94 1.95 -17.39 30.14
N LYS A 95 3.18 -17.83 30.46
CA LYS A 95 4.21 -16.97 31.05
C LYS A 95 4.63 -15.84 30.11
N GLY A 96 4.80 -16.15 28.82
CA GLY A 96 5.10 -15.13 27.82
C GLY A 96 3.96 -14.11 27.65
N THR A 97 2.72 -14.57 27.71
CA THR A 97 1.55 -13.70 27.69
C THR A 97 1.51 -12.77 28.92
N PHE A 98 1.84 -13.28 30.11
CA PHE A 98 1.95 -12.45 31.33
C PHE A 98 3.09 -11.45 31.23
N VAL A 99 4.26 -11.83 30.73
CA VAL A 99 5.38 -10.89 30.51
C VAL A 99 4.98 -9.81 29.52
N ALA A 100 4.37 -10.17 28.40
CA ALA A 100 3.88 -9.21 27.42
C ALA A 100 2.77 -8.29 27.96
N MET A 101 1.90 -8.79 28.85
CA MET A 101 0.90 -7.97 29.55
C MET A 101 1.53 -7.09 30.62
N TRP A 102 2.48 -7.60 31.40
CA TRP A 102 3.21 -6.84 32.40
C TRP A 102 4.04 -5.74 31.75
N GLU A 103 4.73 -6.08 30.68
CA GLU A 103 5.43 -5.11 29.86
C GLU A 103 4.49 -4.08 29.26
N ASN A 104 3.25 -4.43 28.87
CA ASN A 104 2.24 -3.50 28.37
C ASN A 104 1.80 -2.44 29.40
N GLU A 105 1.81 -2.73 30.71
CA GLU A 105 1.49 -1.73 31.74
C GLU A 105 2.67 -0.79 32.01
N THR A 106 3.91 -1.22 31.74
CA THR A 106 5.11 -0.40 31.92
C THR A 106 5.57 0.32 30.65
N LEU A 107 4.92 0.09 29.50
CA LEU A 107 5.48 0.39 28.18
C LEU A 107 4.85 1.60 27.47
N ARG A 108 5.43 2.76 27.65
CA ARG A 108 5.53 3.80 26.61
C ARG A 108 6.05 3.24 25.24
N PRO A 109 7.03 2.29 25.21
CA PRO A 109 7.50 1.73 23.93
C PRO A 109 6.42 1.05 23.08
N TYR A 110 5.41 0.41 23.68
CA TYR A 110 4.36 -0.30 22.92
C TYR A 110 3.38 0.66 22.22
N GLU A 111 3.01 1.75 22.88
CA GLU A 111 2.16 2.76 22.25
C GLU A 111 2.89 3.52 21.12
N GLU A 112 4.18 3.79 21.31
CA GLU A 112 5.02 4.34 20.25
C GLU A 112 5.12 3.38 19.07
N PHE A 113 5.24 2.09 19.33
CA PHE A 113 5.30 1.08 18.31
C PHE A 113 3.95 0.95 17.54
N ARG A 114 2.81 0.91 18.24
CA ARG A 114 1.48 0.93 17.61
C ARG A 114 1.28 2.15 16.74
N THR A 115 1.74 3.30 17.22
CA THR A 115 1.71 4.56 16.47
C THR A 115 2.54 4.47 15.19
N ARG A 116 3.74 3.89 15.26
CA ARG A 116 4.60 3.65 14.08
C ARG A 116 3.96 2.68 13.08
N MET A 117 3.36 1.60 13.57
CA MET A 117 2.64 0.63 12.69
C MET A 117 1.47 1.31 11.98
N ARG A 118 0.63 2.06 12.72
CA ARG A 118 -0.50 2.79 12.14
C ARG A 118 -0.03 3.80 11.10
N LYS A 119 1.03 4.52 11.41
CA LYS A 119 1.63 5.43 10.44
C LYS A 119 2.09 4.68 9.18
N ARG A 120 2.82 3.57 9.34
CA ARG A 120 3.29 2.75 8.21
C ARG A 120 2.14 2.23 7.34
N TYR A 121 1.08 1.74 7.99
CA TYR A 121 -0.14 1.31 7.31
C TYR A 121 -0.78 2.45 6.51
N ASN A 122 -0.93 3.63 7.12
CA ASN A 122 -1.50 4.80 6.45
C ASN A 122 -0.60 5.29 5.30
N ASP A 123 0.72 5.32 5.48
CA ASP A 123 1.68 5.71 4.44
C ASP A 123 1.57 4.77 3.24
N LEU A 124 1.51 3.45 3.46
CA LEU A 124 1.36 2.47 2.39
C LEU A 124 0.00 2.59 1.68
N ASN A 125 -1.09 2.73 2.43
CA ASN A 125 -2.42 2.97 1.85
C ASN A 125 -2.48 4.26 1.02
N ARG A 126 -1.79 5.30 1.46
CA ARG A 126 -1.66 6.55 0.68
C ARG A 126 -1.01 6.27 -0.68
N VAL A 127 0.05 5.46 -0.72
CA VAL A 127 0.73 5.11 -1.98
C VAL A 127 -0.19 4.31 -2.89
N PHE A 128 -0.98 3.37 -2.37
CA PHE A 128 -2.00 2.68 -3.16
C PHE A 128 -3.01 3.65 -3.79
N ILE A 129 -3.49 4.63 -3.01
CA ILE A 129 -4.43 5.64 -3.49
C ILE A 129 -3.78 6.52 -4.56
N GLU A 130 -2.56 7.01 -4.33
CA GLU A 130 -1.81 7.81 -5.30
C GLU A 130 -1.61 7.07 -6.62
N LEU A 131 -1.24 5.79 -6.58
CA LEU A 131 -1.08 4.96 -7.78
C LEU A 131 -2.39 4.81 -8.55
N ARG A 132 -3.51 4.61 -7.85
CA ARG A 132 -4.84 4.54 -8.50
C ARG A 132 -5.19 5.85 -9.21
N ILE A 133 -4.91 6.99 -8.58
CA ILE A 133 -5.11 8.31 -9.17
C ILE A 133 -4.19 8.51 -10.38
N LEU A 134 -2.91 8.16 -10.29
CA LEU A 134 -1.95 8.27 -11.39
C LEU A 134 -2.35 7.40 -12.59
N LEU A 135 -2.79 6.16 -12.35
CA LEU A 135 -3.26 5.27 -13.42
C LEU A 135 -4.54 5.80 -14.07
N ALA A 136 -5.46 6.36 -13.28
CA ALA A 136 -6.66 7.00 -13.79
C ALA A 136 -6.32 8.25 -14.63
N ALA A 137 -5.41 9.08 -14.15
CA ALA A 137 -4.93 10.26 -14.89
C ALA A 137 -4.22 9.87 -16.19
N GLN A 138 -3.40 8.83 -16.18
CA GLN A 138 -2.75 8.30 -17.39
C GLN A 138 -3.78 7.80 -18.41
N ARG A 139 -4.82 7.07 -17.96
CA ARG A 139 -5.92 6.65 -18.85
C ARG A 139 -6.65 7.85 -19.46
N PHE A 140 -7.00 8.83 -18.63
CA PHE A 140 -7.64 10.06 -19.07
C PHE A 140 -6.79 10.78 -20.14
N ARG A 141 -5.48 10.93 -19.88
CA ARG A 141 -4.52 11.54 -20.79
C ARG A 141 -4.46 10.82 -22.15
N LEU A 142 -4.42 9.50 -22.13
CA LEU A 142 -4.34 8.68 -23.35
C LEU A 142 -5.65 8.70 -24.16
N GLU A 143 -6.81 8.76 -23.49
CA GLU A 143 -8.11 8.73 -24.16
C GLU A 143 -8.58 10.12 -24.61
N LYS A 144 -8.27 11.17 -23.86
CA LYS A 144 -8.73 12.53 -24.13
C LYS A 144 -7.67 13.43 -24.77
N SER A 145 -6.40 13.02 -24.76
CA SER A 145 -5.24 13.85 -25.17
C SER A 145 -5.13 15.17 -24.39
N LEU A 146 -5.61 15.17 -23.13
CA LEU A 146 -5.65 16.32 -22.21
C LEU A 146 -5.15 15.89 -20.85
N GLU A 147 -4.60 16.83 -20.08
CA GLU A 147 -4.31 16.60 -18.65
C GLU A 147 -5.59 16.79 -17.82
N PRO A 148 -5.84 15.95 -16.80
CA PRO A 148 -6.95 16.21 -15.89
C PRO A 148 -6.62 17.41 -14.99
N ASP A 149 -7.58 18.30 -14.81
CA ASP A 149 -7.41 19.50 -13.98
C ASP A 149 -7.47 19.19 -12.49
N SER A 150 -8.20 18.14 -12.11
CA SER A 150 -8.38 17.70 -10.72
C SER A 150 -8.76 16.22 -10.65
N VAL A 151 -8.77 15.65 -9.43
CA VAL A 151 -9.20 14.25 -9.20
C VAL A 151 -10.68 14.07 -9.50
N GLU A 152 -11.50 15.10 -9.28
CA GLU A 152 -12.93 15.11 -9.56
C GLU A 152 -13.21 14.89 -11.05
N THR A 153 -12.34 15.42 -11.94
CA THR A 153 -12.44 15.22 -13.40
C THR A 153 -12.31 13.74 -13.81
N LEU A 154 -11.70 12.92 -12.95
CA LEU A 154 -11.52 11.48 -13.19
C LEU A 154 -12.74 10.65 -12.76
N VAL A 155 -13.71 11.25 -12.04
CA VAL A 155 -14.91 10.57 -11.53
C VAL A 155 -16.08 10.84 -12.47
N PRO A 156 -16.94 9.86 -12.80
CA PRO A 156 -16.88 8.43 -12.39
C PRO A 156 -16.13 7.52 -13.36
N ASP A 157 -15.69 8.02 -14.52
CA ASP A 157 -15.27 7.19 -15.66
C ASP A 157 -13.94 6.45 -15.42
N TYR A 158 -13.03 7.07 -14.67
CA TYR A 158 -11.68 6.55 -14.38
C TYR A 158 -11.46 6.15 -12.93
N LEU A 159 -12.20 6.80 -12.01
CA LEU A 159 -12.26 6.49 -10.59
C LEU A 159 -13.73 6.40 -10.15
N ARG A 160 -14.08 5.48 -9.27
CA ARG A 160 -15.45 5.37 -8.75
C ARG A 160 -15.85 6.58 -7.90
N SER A 161 -14.91 7.14 -7.15
CA SER A 161 -15.09 8.30 -6.28
C SER A 161 -13.75 8.95 -5.99
N VAL A 162 -13.78 10.17 -5.50
CA VAL A 162 -12.58 10.82 -4.91
C VAL A 162 -12.22 10.06 -3.63
N LEU A 163 -10.98 9.60 -3.56
CA LEU A 163 -10.48 8.80 -2.44
C LEU A 163 -9.96 9.71 -1.33
N PRO A 164 -10.30 9.44 -0.06
CA PRO A 164 -9.78 10.21 1.07
C PRO A 164 -8.34 9.82 1.40
N ASP A 165 -7.56 10.78 1.86
CA ASP A 165 -6.26 10.55 2.48
C ASP A 165 -6.45 9.74 3.77
N PRO A 166 -5.75 8.61 3.95
CA PRO A 166 -5.98 7.71 5.09
C PRO A 166 -5.57 8.30 6.45
N GLU A 167 -4.76 9.35 6.46
CA GLU A 167 -4.33 10.01 7.71
C GLU A 167 -5.23 11.19 8.08
N THR A 168 -5.62 12.00 7.09
CA THR A 168 -6.35 13.25 7.33
C THR A 168 -7.83 13.16 7.04
N GLY A 169 -8.27 12.14 6.31
CA GLY A 169 -9.64 12.00 5.81
C GLY A 169 -10.05 13.01 4.73
N LYS A 170 -9.15 13.93 4.35
CA LYS A 170 -9.41 14.92 3.30
C LYS A 170 -9.32 14.29 1.91
N PRO A 171 -10.06 14.83 0.91
CA PRO A 171 -9.93 14.37 -0.47
C PRO A 171 -8.47 14.42 -0.94
N MET A 172 -8.01 13.35 -1.60
CA MET A 172 -6.70 13.35 -2.26
C MET A 172 -6.70 14.26 -3.48
N THR A 173 -5.57 14.89 -3.72
CA THR A 173 -5.33 15.72 -4.93
C THR A 173 -4.50 14.97 -5.96
N LEU A 174 -4.42 15.50 -7.18
CA LEU A 174 -3.52 14.95 -8.20
C LEU A 174 -2.07 14.98 -7.68
N PRO A 175 -1.37 13.83 -7.69
CA PRO A 175 0.06 13.79 -7.37
C PRO A 175 0.85 14.65 -8.38
N LYS A 176 1.82 15.38 -7.87
CA LYS A 176 2.72 16.23 -8.70
C LYS A 176 3.83 15.44 -9.33
#